data_c9a057f60ef522c8540d3b5538a9b3c4
#
_entry.id   c9a057f60ef522c8540d3b5538a9b3c4
#
_cell.length_a   1.000
_cell.length_b   1.000
_cell.length_c   1.000
_cell.angle_alpha   90.00
_cell.angle_beta   90.00
_cell.angle_gamma   90.00
#
_symmetry.space_group_name_H-M   'P 1'
#
loop_
_entity.id
_entity.type
_entity.pdbx_description
1 polymer ?
#
loop_
_entity_poly.entity_id
_entity_poly.type
_entity_poly.pdbx_seq_one_letter_code
_entity_poly.pdbx_strand_id
1 'polypeptide(L)'
;MTVKITQSDIEDDLNQLHIGVQMTGISEEDGTCTATATRKGKSVTATQQAIYNVNRTECGGLRFSLDDLSSGTWKVAVAYESPKYTGLSKTISVKVP
;
A
#
# COMPACT_ATOMS: atom_id res chain seq x y z
N MET A 1 12.49 -2.64 11.95
CA MET A 1 11.89 -2.22 10.67
C MET A 1 10.44 -1.85 10.89
N THR A 2 9.98 -0.76 10.32
CA THR A 2 8.59 -0.28 10.46
C THR A 2 8.00 -0.03 9.07
N VAL A 3 6.80 -0.52 8.83
CA VAL A 3 6.04 -0.27 7.60
C VAL A 3 4.97 0.78 7.91
N LYS A 4 5.00 1.90 7.19
CA LYS A 4 4.09 3.01 7.43
C LYS A 4 3.46 3.49 6.12
N ILE A 5 2.13 3.55 6.09
CA ILE A 5 1.43 4.18 4.98
C ILE A 5 1.58 5.70 5.13
N THR A 6 2.16 6.34 4.12
CA THR A 6 2.44 7.78 4.15
C THR A 6 1.52 8.57 3.24
N GLN A 7 0.79 7.89 2.35
CA GLN A 7 -0.09 8.54 1.39
C GLN A 7 -1.27 7.64 1.07
N SER A 8 -2.46 8.23 1.00
CA SER A 8 -3.68 7.54 0.55
C SER A 8 -4.59 8.58 -0.12
N ASP A 9 -4.60 8.58 -1.45
CA ASP A 9 -5.31 9.60 -2.23
C ASP A 9 -6.24 8.96 -3.25
N ILE A 10 -7.43 9.53 -3.39
CA ILE A 10 -8.31 9.23 -4.50
C ILE A 10 -7.89 10.12 -5.66
N GLU A 11 -7.46 9.50 -6.75
CA GLU A 11 -7.09 10.20 -7.97
C GLU A 11 -8.23 10.09 -8.98
N ASP A 12 -9.15 11.05 -8.94
CA ASP A 12 -10.37 11.02 -9.76
C ASP A 12 -10.06 10.98 -11.25
N ASP A 13 -9.07 11.74 -11.69
CA ASP A 13 -8.68 11.81 -13.10
C ASP A 13 -8.21 10.47 -13.65
N LEU A 14 -7.63 9.64 -12.79
CA LEU A 14 -7.09 8.33 -13.16
C LEU A 14 -8.00 7.18 -12.73
N ASN A 15 -9.09 7.48 -12.04
CA ASN A 15 -10.00 6.47 -11.49
C ASN A 15 -9.27 5.46 -10.62
N GLN A 16 -8.42 5.96 -9.71
CA GLN A 16 -7.55 5.12 -8.89
C GLN A 16 -7.49 5.58 -7.44
N LEU A 17 -7.23 4.64 -6.54
CA LEU A 17 -6.78 4.89 -5.18
C LEU A 17 -5.27 4.68 -5.16
N HIS A 18 -4.51 5.70 -4.79
CA HIS A 18 -3.05 5.67 -4.71
C HIS A 18 -2.61 5.50 -3.26
N ILE A 19 -1.81 4.49 -2.99
CA ILE A 19 -1.24 4.22 -1.67
C ILE A 19 0.28 4.33 -1.77
N GLY A 20 0.86 5.15 -0.92
CA GLY A 20 2.30 5.23 -0.74
C GLY A 20 2.69 4.68 0.62
N VAL A 21 3.80 3.94 0.68
CA VAL A 21 4.26 3.33 1.92
C VAL A 21 5.77 3.45 2.03
N GLN A 22 6.24 3.63 3.25
CA GLN A 22 7.66 3.76 3.57
C GLN A 22 8.05 2.71 4.61
N MET A 23 9.15 2.03 4.36
CA MET A 23 9.78 1.11 5.31
C MET A 23 11.00 1.79 5.90
N THR A 24 11.05 1.92 7.23
CA THR A 24 12.19 2.50 7.94
C THR A 24 13.02 1.42 8.61
N GLY A 25 14.31 1.68 8.74
CA GLY A 25 15.24 0.74 9.37
C GLY A 25 15.82 -0.31 8.43
N ILE A 26 15.54 -0.22 7.13
CA ILE A 26 16.10 -1.11 6.12
C ILE A 26 16.51 -0.33 4.88
N SER A 27 17.42 -0.92 4.09
CA SER A 27 17.92 -0.35 2.84
C SER A 27 18.08 -1.48 1.84
N GLU A 28 17.02 -1.78 1.08
CA GLU A 28 17.03 -2.89 0.13
C GLU A 28 16.01 -2.67 -0.99
N GLU A 29 16.23 -3.36 -2.12
CA GLU A 29 15.38 -3.25 -3.31
C GLU A 29 14.76 -4.59 -3.71
N ASP A 30 14.98 -5.65 -2.94
CA ASP A 30 14.52 -6.99 -3.28
C ASP A 30 13.23 -7.39 -2.57
N GLY A 31 12.56 -6.42 -1.95
CA GLY A 31 11.29 -6.66 -1.29
C GLY A 31 10.08 -6.32 -2.13
N THR A 32 8.92 -6.79 -1.71
CA THR A 32 7.64 -6.55 -2.35
C THR A 32 6.65 -6.00 -1.34
N CYS A 33 5.95 -4.93 -1.71
CA CYS A 33 4.82 -4.40 -0.96
C CYS A 33 3.53 -4.97 -1.53
N THR A 34 2.65 -5.45 -0.66
CA THR A 34 1.30 -5.90 -1.04
C THR A 34 0.29 -5.11 -0.23
N ALA A 35 -0.47 -4.26 -0.90
CA ALA A 35 -1.58 -3.56 -0.27
C ALA A 35 -2.85 -4.40 -0.41
N THR A 36 -3.60 -4.52 0.67
CA THR A 36 -4.87 -5.24 0.68
C THR A 36 -5.97 -4.30 1.15
N ALA A 37 -7.00 -4.16 0.33
CA ALA A 37 -8.20 -3.39 0.66
C ALA A 37 -9.34 -4.35 0.92
N THR A 38 -10.02 -4.20 2.06
CA THR A 38 -11.13 -5.10 2.45
C THR A 38 -12.37 -4.31 2.81
N ARG A 39 -13.53 -4.85 2.43
CA ARG A 39 -14.83 -4.31 2.79
C ARG A 39 -15.89 -5.41 2.65
N LYS A 40 -16.63 -5.67 3.73
CA LYS A 40 -17.77 -6.60 3.73
C LYS A 40 -17.42 -7.97 3.11
N GLY A 41 -16.28 -8.53 3.50
CA GLY A 41 -15.84 -9.84 3.03
C GLY A 41 -15.19 -9.85 1.64
N LYS A 42 -15.14 -8.70 0.96
CA LYS A 42 -14.45 -8.56 -0.32
C LYS A 42 -13.03 -8.07 -0.08
N SER A 43 -12.08 -8.59 -0.85
CA SER A 43 -10.66 -8.27 -0.73
C SER A 43 -10.07 -8.01 -2.10
N VAL A 44 -9.32 -6.90 -2.23
CA VAL A 44 -8.61 -6.53 -3.46
C VAL A 44 -7.17 -6.24 -3.09
N THR A 45 -6.22 -6.69 -3.91
CA THR A 45 -4.80 -6.49 -3.64
C THR A 45 -4.11 -5.73 -4.76
N ALA A 46 -3.03 -5.02 -4.38
CA ALA A 46 -2.12 -4.38 -5.32
C ALA A 46 -0.70 -4.63 -4.82
N THR A 47 0.23 -4.87 -5.75
CA THR A 47 1.61 -5.17 -5.40
C THR A 47 2.57 -4.24 -6.13
N GLN A 48 3.74 -4.01 -5.52
CA GLN A 48 4.82 -3.26 -6.12
C GLN A 48 6.14 -3.70 -5.53
N GLN A 49 7.17 -3.79 -6.37
CA GLN A 49 8.53 -4.02 -5.89
C GLN A 49 9.01 -2.76 -5.18
N ALA A 50 9.65 -2.93 -4.02
CA ALA A 50 10.20 -1.83 -3.25
C ALA A 50 11.40 -1.22 -3.97
N ILE A 51 11.59 0.08 -3.79
CA ILE A 51 12.77 0.79 -4.25
C ILE A 51 13.50 1.40 -3.06
N TYR A 52 14.81 1.49 -3.16
CA TYR A 52 15.64 2.17 -2.19
C TYR A 52 15.95 3.57 -2.68
N ASN A 53 15.59 4.58 -1.90
CA ASN A 53 15.76 5.98 -2.27
C ASN A 53 16.50 6.71 -1.17
N VAL A 54 17.79 6.96 -1.39
CA VAL A 54 18.71 7.71 -0.52
C VAL A 54 18.79 7.16 0.90
N ASN A 55 17.76 7.31 1.70
CA ASN A 55 17.77 6.95 3.12
C ASN A 55 16.60 6.05 3.52
N ARG A 56 15.84 5.53 2.56
CA ARG A 56 14.65 4.75 2.88
C ARG A 56 14.28 3.79 1.76
N THR A 57 13.60 2.74 2.16
CA THR A 57 12.98 1.79 1.25
C THR A 57 11.51 2.17 1.15
N GLU A 58 10.96 2.21 -0.05
CA GLU A 58 9.58 2.67 -0.23
C GLU A 58 8.87 2.00 -1.39
N CYS A 59 7.55 2.00 -1.33
CA CYS A 59 6.65 1.65 -2.43
C CYS A 59 5.70 2.82 -2.62
N GLY A 60 5.98 3.67 -3.61
CA GLY A 60 5.22 4.90 -3.83
C GLY A 60 4.14 4.79 -4.89
N GLY A 61 3.97 3.63 -5.52
CA GLY A 61 3.08 3.48 -6.66
C GLY A 61 2.05 2.36 -6.54
N LEU A 62 1.64 2.01 -5.32
CA LEU A 62 0.56 1.04 -5.13
C LEU A 62 -0.76 1.69 -5.55
N ARG A 63 -1.48 1.06 -6.49
CA ARG A 63 -2.72 1.62 -7.02
C ARG A 63 -3.81 0.57 -7.14
N PHE A 64 -5.01 0.96 -6.73
CA PHE A 64 -6.23 0.17 -6.94
C PHE A 64 -7.08 0.90 -7.97
N SER A 65 -7.66 0.15 -8.91
CA SER A 65 -8.70 0.73 -9.77
C SER A 65 -9.95 0.96 -8.96
N LEU A 66 -10.58 2.13 -9.08
CA LEU A 66 -11.85 2.42 -8.40
C LEU A 66 -12.99 1.56 -8.98
N ASP A 67 -12.80 0.96 -10.15
CA ASP A 67 -13.76 0.00 -10.68
C ASP A 67 -13.83 -1.28 -9.84
N ASP A 68 -12.78 -1.57 -9.10
CA ASP A 68 -12.70 -2.76 -8.23
C ASP A 68 -13.17 -2.46 -6.80
N LEU A 69 -13.39 -1.19 -6.47
CA LEU A 69 -13.74 -0.75 -5.12
C LEU A 69 -15.12 -0.09 -5.13
N SER A 70 -16.11 -0.78 -4.58
CA SER A 70 -17.44 -0.18 -4.44
C SER A 70 -17.41 1.03 -3.49
N SER A 71 -18.39 1.92 -3.62
CA SER A 71 -18.52 3.07 -2.72
C SER A 71 -18.61 2.64 -1.27
N GLY A 72 -17.94 3.36 -0.39
CA GLY A 72 -17.97 3.10 1.04
C GLY A 72 -16.58 3.13 1.65
N THR A 73 -16.50 2.72 2.91
CA THR A 73 -15.24 2.72 3.65
C THR A 73 -14.53 1.39 3.50
N TRP A 74 -13.30 1.45 3.00
CA TRP A 74 -12.44 0.29 2.86
C TRP A 74 -11.33 0.34 3.90
N LYS A 75 -10.93 -0.83 4.39
CA LYS A 75 -9.77 -0.97 5.27
C LYS A 75 -8.58 -1.36 4.42
N VAL A 76 -7.48 -0.63 4.56
CA VAL A 76 -6.27 -0.87 3.76
C VAL A 76 -5.08 -1.08 4.69
N ALA A 77 -4.33 -2.12 4.44
CA ALA A 77 -3.07 -2.39 5.11
C ALA A 77 -2.04 -2.83 4.07
N VAL A 78 -0.77 -2.58 4.35
CA VAL A 78 0.33 -2.94 3.45
C VAL A 78 1.28 -3.89 4.16
N ALA A 79 1.54 -5.04 3.53
CA ALA A 79 2.54 -6.00 3.97
C ALA A 79 3.81 -5.83 3.15
N TYR A 80 4.96 -5.86 3.81
CA TYR A 80 6.27 -5.86 3.17
C TYR A 80 6.94 -7.21 3.39
N GLU A 81 7.51 -7.77 2.36
CA GLU A 81 8.24 -9.03 2.43
C GLU A 81 9.50 -8.98 1.56
N SER A 82 10.61 -9.39 2.15
CA SER A 82 11.87 -9.62 1.46
C SER A 82 12.53 -10.87 2.03
N PRO A 83 13.66 -11.34 1.44
CA PRO A 83 14.40 -12.47 2.03
C PRO A 83 14.83 -12.25 3.48
N LYS A 84 15.02 -11.01 3.90
CA LYS A 84 15.53 -10.68 5.24
C LYS A 84 14.48 -10.14 6.20
N TYR A 85 13.40 -9.53 5.70
CA TYR A 85 12.46 -8.80 6.53
C TYR A 85 11.02 -9.07 6.14
N THR A 86 10.14 -9.05 7.14
CA THR A 86 8.71 -9.00 6.95
C THR A 86 8.12 -7.94 7.88
N GLY A 87 7.05 -7.32 7.46
CA GLY A 87 6.38 -6.31 8.27
C GLY A 87 4.99 -6.02 7.77
N LEU A 88 4.18 -5.40 8.61
CA LEU A 88 2.80 -5.06 8.30
C LEU A 88 2.53 -3.65 8.82
N SER A 89 1.91 -2.83 8.00
CA SER A 89 1.49 -1.49 8.41
C SER A 89 0.29 -1.56 9.34
N LYS A 90 0.00 -0.45 10.03
CA LYS A 90 -1.30 -0.28 10.65
C LYS A 90 -2.36 -0.22 9.56
N THR A 91 -3.55 -0.67 9.89
CA THR A 91 -4.70 -0.57 8.98
C THR A 91 -5.24 0.86 9.00
N ILE A 92 -5.48 1.41 7.82
CA ILE A 92 -6.14 2.70 7.66
C ILE A 92 -7.52 2.52 7.06
N SER A 93 -8.37 3.54 7.21
CA SER A 93 -9.69 3.57 6.59
C SER A 93 -9.63 4.55 5.43
N VAL A 94 -10.15 4.14 4.27
CA VAL A 94 -10.24 4.97 3.08
C VAL A 94 -11.68 5.02 2.61
N LYS A 95 -12.21 6.22 2.42
CA LYS A 95 -13.57 6.40 1.94
C LYS A 95 -13.56 6.52 0.42
N VAL A 96 -14.19 5.57 -0.26
CA VAL A 96 -14.36 5.57 -1.71
C VAL A 96 -15.71 6.22 -2.05
N PRO A 97 -15.72 7.28 -2.89
CA PRO A 97 -16.94 7.99 -3.25
C PRO A 97 -17.96 7.14 -3.99
#